data_4ef23d182d40a26776701f4473375ff5
#
_entry.id   4ef23d182d40a26776701f4473375ff5
#
_cell.length_a   1.000
_cell.length_b   1.000
_cell.length_c   1.000
_cell.angle_alpha   90.00
_cell.angle_beta   90.00
_cell.angle_gamma   90.00
#
_symmetry.space_group_name_H-M   'P 1'
#
loop_
_entity.id
_entity.type
_entity.pdbx_description
1 polymer ?
#
loop_
_entity_poly.entity_id
_entity_poly.type
_entity_poly.pdbx_seq_one_letter_code
_entity_poly.pdbx_strand_id
1 'polypeptide(L)'
;AGDCSIMRSAITGEYTYAPLGTNANKQGRIIGDVLGGVTPKPFKLIGSSALRLFGLDAAKVGLSEKEAAAHGLDYKAHTITGNSYASYYGTEKLNIKVIYDRTSRKILGTQTWGQGIVVPRANYYAIAIYSGLTVDEMGFMDLCYSPPFSGVWDAALIASNTAK
;
A
#
# COMPACT_ATOMS: atom_id res chain seq x y z
N ALA A 1 -7.11 12.98 -19.67
CA ALA A 1 -6.92 11.73 -18.93
C ALA A 1 -5.52 11.18 -19.19
N GLY A 2 -5.12 10.24 -18.40
CA GLY A 2 -3.78 9.67 -18.47
C GLY A 2 -2.77 10.47 -17.66
N ASP A 3 -1.49 10.33 -18.01
CA ASP A 3 -0.40 10.93 -17.24
C ASP A 3 -0.43 12.47 -17.19
N CYS A 4 -1.17 13.11 -18.10
CA CYS A 4 -1.32 14.58 -18.14
C CYS A 4 -2.43 15.10 -17.21
N SER A 5 -3.15 14.25 -16.49
CA SER A 5 -4.29 14.66 -15.65
C SER A 5 -4.00 14.54 -14.16
N ILE A 6 -4.64 15.39 -13.38
CA ILE A 6 -4.70 15.27 -11.92
C ILE A 6 -5.90 14.40 -11.53
N MET A 7 -5.80 13.76 -10.37
CA MET A 7 -6.85 12.90 -9.80
C MET A 7 -7.05 13.23 -8.33
N ARG A 8 -8.25 12.96 -7.82
CA ARG A 8 -8.54 13.13 -6.39
C ARG A 8 -8.01 11.94 -5.59
N SER A 9 -7.18 12.20 -4.59
CA SER A 9 -6.72 11.20 -3.64
C SER A 9 -7.89 10.67 -2.81
N ALA A 10 -7.99 9.35 -2.68
CA ALA A 10 -9.00 8.74 -1.81
C ALA A 10 -8.67 8.87 -0.31
N ILE A 11 -7.44 9.24 0.03
CA ILE A 11 -6.98 9.36 1.42
C ILE A 11 -7.15 10.80 1.90
N THR A 12 -6.67 11.79 1.14
CA THR A 12 -6.70 13.21 1.54
C THR A 12 -7.90 13.97 1.00
N GLY A 13 -8.55 13.47 -0.05
CA GLY A 13 -9.61 14.18 -0.76
C GLY A 13 -9.10 15.31 -1.66
N GLU A 14 -7.79 15.58 -1.69
CA GLU A 14 -7.18 16.63 -2.50
C GLU A 14 -6.78 16.13 -3.88
N TYR A 15 -6.63 17.07 -4.83
CA TYR A 15 -6.12 16.74 -6.15
C TYR A 15 -4.62 16.50 -6.10
N THR A 16 -4.16 15.45 -6.74
CA THR A 16 -2.75 15.07 -6.83
C THR A 16 -2.38 14.64 -8.24
N TYR A 17 -1.11 14.79 -8.55
CA TYR A 17 -0.52 14.33 -9.80
C TYR A 17 0.12 12.96 -9.59
N ALA A 18 -0.35 11.96 -10.34
CA ALA A 18 0.11 10.57 -10.21
C ALA A 18 0.27 9.93 -11.60
N PRO A 19 1.33 10.30 -12.36
CA PRO A 19 1.57 9.82 -13.71
C PRO A 19 2.11 8.39 -13.69
N LEU A 20 1.20 7.43 -13.57
CA LEU A 20 1.51 6.01 -13.51
C LEU A 20 0.64 5.26 -14.51
N GLY A 21 1.25 4.34 -15.27
CA GLY A 21 0.57 3.55 -16.29
C GLY A 21 -0.69 2.83 -15.79
N THR A 22 -0.70 2.40 -14.53
CA THR A 22 -1.90 1.80 -13.89
C THR A 22 -3.05 2.78 -13.78
N ASN A 23 -2.78 4.05 -13.49
CA ASN A 23 -3.78 5.12 -13.39
C ASN A 23 -4.25 5.53 -14.79
N ALA A 24 -3.31 5.77 -15.71
CA ALA A 24 -3.61 6.14 -17.09
C ALA A 24 -4.50 5.10 -17.79
N ASN A 25 -4.21 3.80 -17.60
CA ASN A 25 -5.00 2.72 -18.18
C ASN A 25 -6.44 2.69 -17.65
N LYS A 26 -6.63 2.86 -16.33
CA LYS A 26 -7.96 2.91 -15.71
C LYS A 26 -8.75 4.14 -16.16
N GLN A 27 -8.09 5.30 -16.26
CA GLN A 27 -8.72 6.52 -16.77
C GLN A 27 -9.18 6.36 -18.22
N GLY A 28 -8.35 5.74 -19.08
CA GLY A 28 -8.71 5.44 -20.46
C GLY A 28 -9.97 4.57 -20.57
N ARG A 29 -10.10 3.55 -19.72
CA ARG A 29 -11.30 2.71 -19.65
C ARG A 29 -12.53 3.49 -19.19
N ILE A 30 -12.38 4.31 -18.14
CA ILE A 30 -13.46 5.17 -17.62
C ILE A 30 -13.97 6.11 -18.72
N ILE A 31 -13.07 6.72 -19.50
CA ILE A 31 -13.45 7.60 -20.60
C ILE A 31 -14.19 6.81 -21.70
N GLY A 32 -13.69 5.63 -22.05
CA GLY A 32 -14.36 4.76 -23.01
C GLY A 32 -15.79 4.41 -22.57
N ASP A 33 -15.98 4.05 -21.31
CA ASP A 33 -17.30 3.77 -20.73
C ASP A 33 -18.22 5.00 -20.84
N VAL A 34 -17.75 6.18 -20.41
CA VAL A 34 -18.53 7.44 -20.45
C VAL A 34 -18.93 7.80 -21.88
N LEU A 35 -18.00 7.75 -22.83
CA LEU A 35 -18.28 8.05 -24.24
C LEU A 35 -19.21 7.02 -24.89
N GLY A 36 -19.16 5.77 -24.43
CA GLY A 36 -20.07 4.70 -24.84
C GLY A 36 -21.42 4.72 -24.15
N GLY A 37 -21.71 5.70 -23.29
CA GLY A 37 -22.98 5.79 -22.53
C GLY A 37 -23.10 4.77 -21.40
N VAL A 38 -21.99 4.15 -20.96
CA VAL A 38 -21.96 3.18 -19.88
C VAL A 38 -21.55 3.88 -18.59
N THR A 39 -22.19 3.55 -17.47
CA THR A 39 -21.77 4.04 -16.15
C THR A 39 -20.40 3.49 -15.80
N PRO A 40 -19.38 4.33 -15.60
CA PRO A 40 -18.04 3.86 -15.33
C PRO A 40 -17.93 3.23 -13.94
N LYS A 41 -17.03 2.25 -13.80
CA LYS A 41 -16.71 1.67 -12.51
C LYS A 41 -16.00 2.71 -11.62
N PRO A 42 -16.31 2.73 -10.31
CA PRO A 42 -15.64 3.65 -9.38
C PRO A 42 -14.15 3.35 -9.32
N PHE A 43 -13.34 4.40 -9.33
CA PHE A 43 -11.90 4.32 -9.16
C PHE A 43 -11.43 5.22 -8.01
N LYS A 44 -10.72 4.63 -7.08
CA LYS A 44 -10.10 5.33 -5.94
C LYS A 44 -8.59 5.42 -6.16
N LEU A 45 -8.04 6.62 -6.28
CA LEU A 45 -6.60 6.82 -6.32
C LEU A 45 -6.04 6.74 -4.89
N ILE A 46 -5.22 5.72 -4.63
CA ILE A 46 -4.52 5.54 -3.35
C ILE A 46 -3.09 6.05 -3.44
N GLY A 47 -2.47 5.99 -4.62
CA GLY A 47 -1.06 6.35 -4.82
C GLY A 47 -0.13 5.16 -4.53
N SER A 48 -0.18 4.15 -5.41
CA SER A 48 0.66 2.95 -5.30
C SER A 48 1.74 2.97 -6.36
N SER A 49 2.99 2.74 -5.95
CA SER A 49 4.15 2.67 -6.85
C SER A 49 5.15 1.64 -6.34
N ALA A 50 5.93 1.09 -7.27
CA ALA A 50 7.03 0.19 -6.95
C ALA A 50 8.20 0.44 -7.90
N LEU A 51 9.40 0.11 -7.42
CA LEU A 51 10.62 0.23 -8.21
C LEU A 51 11.64 -0.85 -7.78
N ARG A 52 12.55 -1.16 -8.67
CA ARG A 52 13.74 -1.98 -8.36
C ARG A 52 15.00 -1.18 -8.68
N LEU A 53 15.90 -1.07 -7.71
CA LEU A 53 17.18 -0.39 -7.84
C LEU A 53 18.29 -1.23 -7.19
N PHE A 54 19.36 -1.49 -7.95
CA PHE A 54 20.56 -2.20 -7.45
C PHE A 54 20.25 -3.51 -6.71
N GLY A 55 19.27 -4.29 -7.20
CA GLY A 55 18.88 -5.56 -6.58
C GLY A 55 17.98 -5.43 -5.34
N LEU A 56 17.56 -4.22 -4.99
CA LEU A 56 16.57 -3.97 -3.95
C LEU A 56 15.23 -3.58 -4.56
N ASP A 57 14.18 -4.18 -4.05
CA ASP A 57 12.80 -3.78 -4.36
C ASP A 57 12.30 -2.78 -3.32
N ALA A 58 11.54 -1.80 -3.78
CA ALA A 58 10.81 -0.90 -2.90
C ALA A 58 9.42 -0.62 -3.45
N ALA A 59 8.48 -0.44 -2.54
CA ALA A 59 7.12 -0.03 -2.90
C ALA A 59 6.57 0.97 -1.88
N LYS A 60 5.70 1.84 -2.36
CA LYS A 60 4.93 2.79 -1.55
C LYS A 60 3.47 2.69 -1.92
N VAL A 61 2.61 2.68 -0.93
CA VAL A 61 1.15 2.75 -1.08
C VAL A 61 0.62 3.80 -0.11
N GLY A 62 -0.28 4.64 -0.57
CA GLY A 62 -0.81 5.73 0.25
C GLY A 62 0.22 6.79 0.57
N LEU A 63 0.14 7.35 1.77
CA LEU A 63 0.97 8.48 2.21
C LEU A 63 2.28 7.99 2.85
N SER A 64 3.36 8.71 2.58
CA SER A 64 4.57 8.70 3.42
C SER A 64 4.35 9.58 4.66
N GLU A 65 5.23 9.47 5.65
CA GLU A 65 5.23 10.38 6.82
C GLU A 65 5.31 11.85 6.41
N LYS A 66 6.17 12.16 5.42
CA LYS A 66 6.32 13.52 4.89
C LYS A 66 5.01 14.04 4.29
N GLU A 67 4.30 13.21 3.53
CA GLU A 67 3.01 13.59 2.94
C GLU A 67 1.92 13.70 4.01
N ALA A 68 1.84 12.77 4.96
CA ALA A 68 0.90 12.84 6.07
C ALA A 68 1.08 14.12 6.90
N ALA A 69 2.33 14.48 7.22
CA ALA A 69 2.65 15.73 7.90
C ALA A 69 2.28 16.97 7.08
N ALA A 70 2.56 16.96 5.76
CA ALA A 70 2.24 18.08 4.87
C ALA A 70 0.73 18.34 4.77
N HIS A 71 -0.10 17.30 4.92
CA HIS A 71 -1.56 17.39 4.98
C HIS A 71 -2.10 17.67 6.39
N GLY A 72 -1.24 17.89 7.39
CA GLY A 72 -1.64 18.18 8.78
C GLY A 72 -2.36 17.01 9.48
N LEU A 73 -2.14 15.78 9.03
CA LEU A 73 -2.76 14.60 9.64
C LEU A 73 -2.07 14.24 10.95
N ASP A 74 -2.84 13.87 11.97
CA ASP A 74 -2.31 13.31 13.22
C ASP A 74 -2.05 11.81 13.02
N TYR A 75 -0.81 11.46 12.71
CA TYR A 75 -0.42 10.11 12.38
C TYR A 75 0.60 9.52 13.36
N LYS A 76 0.70 8.22 13.32
CA LYS A 76 1.85 7.44 13.84
C LYS A 76 2.48 6.66 12.70
N ALA A 77 3.77 6.33 12.88
CA ALA A 77 4.50 5.44 11.98
C ALA A 77 5.18 4.34 12.78
N HIS A 78 5.14 3.13 12.26
CA HIS A 78 5.78 1.97 12.85
C HIS A 78 6.57 1.22 11.79
N THR A 79 7.79 0.81 12.11
CA THR A 79 8.69 0.11 11.17
C THR A 79 9.17 -1.19 11.79
N ILE A 80 9.10 -2.26 11.01
CA ILE A 80 9.70 -3.54 11.35
C ILE A 80 10.69 -3.98 10.29
N THR A 81 11.61 -4.86 10.67
CA THR A 81 12.35 -5.72 9.76
C THR A 81 11.86 -7.15 9.96
N GLY A 82 11.41 -7.77 8.88
CA GLY A 82 10.85 -9.11 8.87
C GLY A 82 11.56 -10.03 7.88
N ASN A 83 11.07 -11.25 7.79
CA ASN A 83 11.49 -12.24 6.81
C ASN A 83 10.41 -12.44 5.76
N SER A 84 10.83 -12.73 4.53
CA SER A 84 9.88 -13.03 3.44
C SER A 84 9.11 -14.33 3.68
N TYR A 85 9.77 -15.34 4.26
CA TYR A 85 9.21 -16.67 4.54
C TYR A 85 9.98 -17.34 5.69
N ALA A 86 9.65 -18.59 6.01
CA ALA A 86 10.25 -19.32 7.11
C ALA A 86 11.79 -19.44 6.97
N SER A 87 12.53 -19.18 8.05
CA SER A 87 14.00 -19.07 8.01
C SER A 87 14.71 -20.34 7.54
N TYR A 88 14.14 -21.52 7.75
CA TYR A 88 14.70 -22.77 7.29
C TYR A 88 14.55 -23.02 5.76
N TYR A 89 13.82 -22.14 5.06
CA TYR A 89 13.76 -22.10 3.60
C TYR A 89 14.79 -21.13 2.98
N GLY A 90 15.67 -20.53 3.80
CA GLY A 90 16.58 -19.48 3.34
C GLY A 90 15.84 -18.16 3.22
N THR A 91 15.98 -17.28 4.19
CA THR A 91 15.16 -16.06 4.27
C THR A 91 15.83 -14.87 3.63
N GLU A 92 15.02 -14.00 3.02
CA GLU A 92 15.40 -12.67 2.56
C GLU A 92 14.72 -11.63 3.46
N LYS A 93 15.50 -10.62 3.85
CA LYS A 93 14.98 -9.54 4.71
C LYS A 93 14.18 -8.53 3.93
N LEU A 94 13.09 -8.10 4.53
CA LEU A 94 12.31 -6.96 4.07
C LEU A 94 11.94 -6.07 5.26
N ASN A 95 11.74 -4.80 4.96
CA ASN A 95 11.27 -3.82 5.92
C ASN A 95 9.87 -3.36 5.54
N ILE A 96 9.05 -3.13 6.53
CA ILE A 96 7.70 -2.58 6.36
C ILE A 96 7.55 -1.42 7.33
N LYS A 97 7.26 -0.24 6.79
CA LYS A 97 6.81 0.92 7.55
C LYS A 97 5.32 1.10 7.30
N VAL A 98 4.53 1.15 8.34
CA VAL A 98 3.09 1.44 8.29
C VAL A 98 2.86 2.82 8.88
N ILE A 99 2.07 3.65 8.18
CA ILE A 99 1.62 4.96 8.60
C ILE A 99 0.12 4.88 8.82
N TYR A 100 -0.36 5.32 9.98
CA TYR A 100 -1.76 5.20 10.35
C TYR A 100 -2.23 6.39 11.18
N ASP A 101 -3.51 6.71 11.11
CA ASP A 101 -4.15 7.76 11.91
C ASP A 101 -4.08 7.40 13.40
N ARG A 102 -3.64 8.34 14.22
CA ARG A 102 -3.39 8.11 15.66
C ARG A 102 -4.65 7.71 16.41
N THR A 103 -5.78 8.28 16.06
CA THR A 103 -7.03 8.12 16.79
C THR A 103 -7.87 6.97 16.25
N SER A 104 -8.16 6.99 14.96
CA SER A 104 -9.00 5.96 14.31
C SER A 104 -8.24 4.68 13.99
N ARG A 105 -6.90 4.72 14.03
CA ARG A 105 -5.98 3.66 13.65
C ARG A 105 -6.12 3.16 12.22
N LYS A 106 -6.84 3.91 11.36
CA LYS A 106 -6.94 3.63 9.93
C LYS A 106 -5.59 3.75 9.25
N ILE A 107 -5.29 2.81 8.37
CA ILE A 107 -4.05 2.81 7.61
C ILE A 107 -4.09 3.95 6.58
N LEU A 108 -3.09 4.82 6.62
CA LEU A 108 -2.92 5.95 5.72
C LEU A 108 -1.88 5.67 4.63
N GLY A 109 -0.92 4.80 4.93
CA GLY A 109 0.13 4.47 3.98
C GLY A 109 1.06 3.37 4.45
N THR A 110 1.86 2.88 3.52
CA THR A 110 2.96 1.96 3.80
C THR A 110 4.13 2.20 2.86
N GLN A 111 5.32 1.89 3.34
CA GLN A 111 6.54 1.78 2.55
C GLN A 111 7.17 0.41 2.85
N THR A 112 7.47 -0.34 1.81
CA THR A 112 8.14 -1.64 1.93
C THR A 112 9.42 -1.62 1.11
N TRP A 113 10.52 -2.19 1.65
CA TRP A 113 11.77 -2.26 0.92
C TRP A 113 12.63 -3.42 1.40
N GLY A 114 13.50 -3.92 0.53
CA GLY A 114 14.42 -5.01 0.85
C GLY A 114 14.63 -5.96 -0.32
N GLN A 115 14.95 -7.19 0.03
CA GLN A 115 15.03 -8.32 -0.89
C GLN A 115 13.80 -9.22 -0.71
N GLY A 116 13.56 -10.10 -1.68
CA GLY A 116 12.46 -11.06 -1.58
C GLY A 116 11.09 -10.51 -1.92
N ILE A 117 10.06 -10.92 -1.18
CA ILE A 117 8.65 -10.66 -1.55
C ILE A 117 8.18 -9.31 -0.99
N VAL A 118 8.75 -8.21 -1.49
CA VAL A 118 8.50 -6.83 -1.01
C VAL A 118 7.19 -6.27 -1.56
N VAL A 119 7.03 -6.24 -2.88
CA VAL A 119 5.88 -5.59 -3.55
C VAL A 119 4.55 -6.25 -3.23
N PRO A 120 4.42 -7.58 -3.19
CA PRO A 120 3.18 -8.24 -2.77
C PRO A 120 2.70 -7.81 -1.39
N ARG A 121 3.62 -7.59 -0.39
CA ARG A 121 3.23 -7.10 0.93
C ARG A 121 2.70 -5.66 0.90
N ALA A 122 3.25 -4.81 0.04
CA ALA A 122 2.69 -3.48 -0.18
C ALA A 122 1.26 -3.55 -0.75
N ASN A 123 0.98 -4.53 -1.63
CA ASN A 123 -0.35 -4.72 -2.20
C ASN A 123 -1.40 -5.13 -1.15
N TYR A 124 -1.04 -5.84 -0.08
CA TYR A 124 -1.95 -6.09 1.04
C TYR A 124 -2.43 -4.78 1.66
N TYR A 125 -1.51 -3.83 1.87
CA TYR A 125 -1.84 -2.50 2.37
C TYR A 125 -2.62 -1.66 1.37
N ALA A 126 -2.42 -1.85 0.06
CA ALA A 126 -3.25 -1.20 -0.95
C ALA A 126 -4.72 -1.61 -0.82
N ILE A 127 -4.97 -2.91 -0.60
CA ILE A 127 -6.32 -3.44 -0.38
C ILE A 127 -6.87 -2.92 0.96
N ALA A 128 -6.06 -2.95 2.02
CA ALA A 128 -6.45 -2.46 3.34
C ALA A 128 -6.85 -0.98 3.32
N ILE A 129 -6.05 -0.11 2.70
CA ILE A 129 -6.35 1.32 2.55
C ILE A 129 -7.61 1.52 1.68
N TYR A 130 -7.72 0.80 0.56
CA TYR A 130 -8.90 0.87 -0.31
C TYR A 130 -10.19 0.53 0.43
N SER A 131 -10.13 -0.45 1.33
CA SER A 131 -11.24 -0.92 2.16
C SER A 131 -11.43 -0.11 3.46
N GLY A 132 -10.52 0.80 3.78
CA GLY A 132 -10.58 1.65 4.97
C GLY A 132 -10.27 0.92 6.28
N LEU A 133 -9.46 -0.13 6.23
CA LEU A 133 -9.10 -0.96 7.39
C LEU A 133 -8.15 -0.22 8.34
N THR A 134 -8.23 -0.63 9.60
CA THR A 134 -7.30 -0.26 10.66
C THR A 134 -6.08 -1.17 10.69
N VAL A 135 -5.03 -0.75 11.39
CA VAL A 135 -3.87 -1.62 11.65
C VAL A 135 -4.26 -2.85 12.47
N ASP A 136 -5.24 -2.72 13.36
CA ASP A 136 -5.72 -3.82 14.20
C ASP A 136 -6.43 -4.89 13.37
N GLU A 137 -7.33 -4.49 12.47
CA GLU A 137 -8.00 -5.40 11.54
C GLU A 137 -7.00 -6.07 10.59
N MET A 138 -6.06 -5.30 10.02
CA MET A 138 -5.02 -5.84 9.16
C MET A 138 -4.12 -6.84 9.88
N GLY A 139 -3.81 -6.59 11.15
CA GLY A 139 -2.93 -7.45 11.95
C GLY A 139 -3.46 -8.85 12.23
N PHE A 140 -4.78 -9.04 12.16
CA PHE A 140 -5.46 -10.33 12.42
C PHE A 140 -6.15 -10.92 11.18
N MET A 141 -5.77 -10.46 9.98
CA MET A 141 -6.29 -11.03 8.75
C MET A 141 -5.87 -12.49 8.56
N ASP A 142 -6.79 -13.30 8.06
CA ASP A 142 -6.49 -14.67 7.64
C ASP A 142 -5.81 -14.65 6.26
N LEU A 143 -4.49 -14.69 6.27
CA LEU A 143 -3.67 -14.74 5.06
C LEU A 143 -3.17 -16.17 4.81
N CYS A 144 -3.03 -16.53 3.54
CA CYS A 144 -2.47 -17.83 3.16
C CYS A 144 -1.08 -18.02 3.73
N TYR A 145 -0.87 -19.18 4.37
CA TYR A 145 0.40 -19.57 4.94
C TYR A 145 0.88 -20.93 4.40
N SER A 146 2.15 -20.97 4.04
CA SER A 146 2.96 -22.19 3.99
C SER A 146 4.43 -21.76 4.07
N PRO A 147 5.33 -22.60 4.63
CA PRO A 147 6.73 -22.23 4.89
C PRO A 147 7.49 -21.59 3.73
N PRO A 148 7.30 -22.00 2.44
CA PRO A 148 7.98 -21.39 1.31
C PRO A 148 7.46 -19.99 0.94
N PHE A 149 6.31 -19.53 1.46
CA PHE A 149 5.63 -18.32 1.02
C PHE A 149 5.58 -17.22 2.09
N SER A 150 5.48 -17.61 3.36
CA SER A 150 5.45 -16.66 4.48
C SER A 150 5.87 -17.34 5.79
N GLY A 151 6.09 -16.56 6.84
CA GLY A 151 6.05 -17.06 8.21
C GLY A 151 4.61 -17.33 8.64
N VAL A 152 4.41 -18.06 9.74
CA VAL A 152 3.07 -18.27 10.36
C VAL A 152 2.38 -16.92 10.59
N TRP A 153 3.12 -15.95 11.05
CA TRP A 153 2.75 -14.54 11.02
C TRP A 153 3.48 -13.87 9.85
N ASP A 154 2.76 -13.50 8.79
CA ASP A 154 3.33 -12.75 7.68
C ASP A 154 3.91 -11.43 8.20
N ALA A 155 4.98 -10.94 7.58
CA ALA A 155 5.61 -9.68 7.98
C ALA A 155 4.62 -8.49 7.98
N ALA A 156 3.62 -8.48 7.09
CA ALA A 156 2.59 -7.45 7.08
C ALA A 156 1.67 -7.53 8.30
N LEU A 157 1.32 -8.75 8.75
CA LEU A 157 0.55 -8.94 9.99
C LEU A 157 1.35 -8.49 11.21
N ILE A 158 2.65 -8.86 11.27
CA ILE A 158 3.54 -8.43 12.36
C ILE A 158 3.63 -6.91 12.40
N ALA A 159 3.86 -6.25 11.27
CA ALA A 159 3.98 -4.79 11.20
C ALA A 159 2.72 -4.09 11.71
N SER A 160 1.55 -4.63 11.41
CA SER A 160 0.27 -4.08 11.85
C SER A 160 0.00 -4.38 13.32
N ASN A 161 0.22 -5.62 13.80
CA ASN A 161 0.00 -6.02 15.20
C ASN A 161 0.91 -5.33 16.20
N THR A 162 2.11 -4.95 15.80
CA THR A 162 3.10 -4.27 16.66
C THR A 162 3.01 -2.75 16.59
N ALA A 163 2.17 -2.20 15.73
CA ALA A 163 1.88 -0.77 15.66
C ALA A 163 1.07 -0.31 16.90
N LYS A 164 1.66 0.59 17.72
CA LYS A 164 1.11 1.06 19.01
C LYS A 164 0.81 2.55 18.99
#